data_bb9b896d7d2ec29b310aad8ac59ea71d
#
_entry.id   bb9b896d7d2ec29b310aad8ac59ea71d
#
_cell.length_a   1.000
_cell.length_b   1.000
_cell.length_c   1.000
_cell.angle_alpha   90.00
_cell.angle_beta   90.00
_cell.angle_gamma   90.00
#
_symmetry.space_group_name_H-M   'P 1'
#
loop_
_entity.id
_entity.type
_entity.pdbx_description
1 polymer ?
#
loop_
_entity_poly.entity_id
_entity_poly.type
_entity_poly.pdbx_seq_one_letter_code
_entity_poly.pdbx_strand_id
1 'polypeptide(L)'
;MKSNSITQIAAVLMLGCFSLGVHAQVSACSKTVYLTFDTGNMSVAQKVADILKQQNVKATFFLANEKTFRGDYALDDSWKPYWQELAKEGHHFGSHTYDHLYFVKDGPKGEVFEKPQFGSKAGMTILYNEAEMCKEIRRVDQRFHELTNRALQKIWRAPGGKTSPLLIRMGDMCGYQHIGWAPAGFLGDELNSDKHPNSVLLDKASRDIKDGDITMAHLGIWS
;
A
#
# COMPACT_ATOMS: atom_id res chain seq x y z
N MET A 1 -80.36 38.71 -38.90
CA MET A 1 -80.23 37.26 -38.67
C MET A 1 -78.86 37.04 -37.95
N LYS A 2 -78.92 36.70 -36.66
CA LYS A 2 -77.70 36.58 -35.79
C LYS A 2 -77.26 35.12 -35.71
N SER A 3 -76.03 34.88 -36.12
CA SER A 3 -75.40 33.57 -35.96
C SER A 3 -74.55 33.53 -34.64
N ASN A 4 -74.85 32.61 -33.73
CA ASN A 4 -74.11 32.42 -32.51
C ASN A 4 -73.05 31.29 -32.76
N SER A 5 -71.80 31.68 -32.67
CA SER A 5 -70.69 30.69 -32.62
C SER A 5 -70.40 30.30 -31.17
N ILE A 6 -70.54 29.03 -30.90
CA ILE A 6 -70.15 28.41 -29.61
C ILE A 6 -68.67 27.97 -29.69
N THR A 7 -67.84 28.66 -28.90
CA THR A 7 -66.41 28.27 -28.74
C THR A 7 -66.29 27.20 -27.69
N GLN A 8 -65.88 26.01 -28.09
CA GLN A 8 -65.50 24.93 -27.16
C GLN A 8 -64.09 25.12 -26.69
N ILE A 9 -63.90 25.25 -25.36
CA ILE A 9 -62.62 25.29 -24.71
C ILE A 9 -62.25 23.86 -24.33
N ALA A 10 -61.24 23.32 -24.99
CA ALA A 10 -60.64 22.02 -24.61
C ALA A 10 -59.62 22.24 -23.50
N ALA A 11 -59.90 21.73 -22.32
CA ALA A 11 -58.95 21.71 -21.20
C ALA A 11 -57.99 20.50 -21.37
N VAL A 12 -56.73 20.78 -21.66
CA VAL A 12 -55.64 19.77 -21.68
C VAL A 12 -55.11 19.60 -20.26
N LEU A 13 -55.44 18.48 -19.63
CA LEU A 13 -54.79 18.05 -18.37
C LEU A 13 -53.38 17.53 -18.67
N MET A 14 -52.35 18.30 -18.34
CA MET A 14 -50.99 17.80 -18.29
C MET A 14 -50.77 17.01 -16.99
N LEU A 15 -50.71 15.69 -17.07
CA LEU A 15 -50.18 14.82 -16.00
C LEU A 15 -48.67 14.98 -15.94
N GLY A 16 -48.19 15.79 -14.98
CA GLY A 16 -46.77 15.87 -14.66
C GLY A 16 -46.32 14.60 -13.93
N CYS A 17 -45.56 13.72 -14.62
CA CYS A 17 -44.83 12.64 -13.96
C CYS A 17 -43.70 13.23 -13.08
N PHE A 18 -43.96 13.37 -11.80
CA PHE A 18 -42.89 13.62 -10.82
C PHE A 18 -42.09 12.34 -10.64
N SER A 19 -40.96 12.24 -11.33
CA SER A 19 -39.94 11.22 -11.06
C SER A 19 -39.29 11.55 -9.71
N LEU A 20 -39.68 10.85 -8.66
CA LEU A 20 -38.96 10.84 -7.40
C LEU A 20 -37.62 10.14 -7.62
N GLY A 21 -36.60 10.91 -7.96
CA GLY A 21 -35.21 10.46 -7.97
C GLY A 21 -34.82 10.05 -6.55
N VAL A 22 -34.79 8.74 -6.28
CA VAL A 22 -34.17 8.19 -5.06
C VAL A 22 -32.68 8.45 -5.21
N HIS A 23 -32.20 9.57 -4.67
CA HIS A 23 -30.79 9.79 -4.45
C HIS A 23 -30.40 8.87 -3.31
N ALA A 24 -29.78 7.72 -3.64
CA ALA A 24 -29.07 6.92 -2.66
C ALA A 24 -27.97 7.83 -2.08
N GLN A 25 -28.19 8.30 -0.87
CA GLN A 25 -27.19 9.03 -0.11
C GLN A 25 -26.11 8.02 0.23
N VAL A 26 -25.02 7.97 -0.56
CA VAL A 26 -23.82 7.24 -0.21
C VAL A 26 -23.34 7.90 1.08
N SER A 27 -23.55 7.20 2.20
CA SER A 27 -23.00 7.59 3.49
C SER A 27 -21.48 7.68 3.29
N ALA A 28 -20.92 8.88 3.30
CA ALA A 28 -19.48 9.07 3.28
C ALA A 28 -18.92 8.31 4.48
N CYS A 29 -18.00 7.36 4.25
CA CYS A 29 -17.28 6.69 5.33
C CYS A 29 -16.66 7.76 6.22
N SER A 30 -17.07 7.80 7.50
CA SER A 30 -16.57 8.77 8.46
C SER A 30 -15.20 8.40 9.03
N LYS A 31 -14.70 7.19 8.72
CA LYS A 31 -13.45 6.64 9.25
C LYS A 31 -12.65 5.98 8.14
N THR A 32 -11.33 6.14 8.19
CA THR A 32 -10.40 5.62 7.20
C THR A 32 -9.29 4.83 7.90
N VAL A 33 -8.99 3.63 7.40
CA VAL A 33 -7.81 2.85 7.77
C VAL A 33 -6.97 2.67 6.52
N TYR A 34 -5.66 2.89 6.64
CA TYR A 34 -4.72 2.74 5.52
C TYR A 34 -4.14 1.33 5.55
N LEU A 35 -4.59 0.49 4.62
CA LEU A 35 -4.13 -0.88 4.50
C LEU A 35 -2.80 -0.90 3.73
N THR A 36 -1.73 -1.45 4.36
CA THR A 36 -0.43 -1.54 3.72
C THR A 36 0.19 -2.92 3.85
N PHE A 37 0.96 -3.30 2.83
CA PHE A 37 1.70 -4.56 2.75
C PHE A 37 3.15 -4.31 2.38
N ASP A 38 4.06 -5.00 3.06
CA ASP A 38 5.46 -5.11 2.67
C ASP A 38 5.65 -6.40 1.84
N THR A 39 6.67 -6.49 0.98
CA THR A 39 6.85 -7.62 0.06
C THR A 39 6.95 -8.98 0.78
N GLY A 40 8.03 -9.29 1.46
CA GLY A 40 8.26 -10.60 2.06
C GLY A 40 8.46 -11.73 1.01
N ASN A 41 8.13 -12.98 1.36
CA ASN A 41 8.35 -14.12 0.47
C ASN A 41 7.32 -14.32 -0.64
N MET A 42 6.33 -13.46 -0.74
CA MET A 42 5.29 -13.43 -1.78
C MET A 42 4.37 -14.66 -1.83
N SER A 43 4.40 -15.57 -0.85
CA SER A 43 3.63 -16.83 -0.91
C SER A 43 2.11 -16.64 -0.87
N VAL A 44 1.63 -15.53 -0.34
CA VAL A 44 0.20 -15.18 -0.27
C VAL A 44 -0.18 -13.99 -1.18
N ALA A 45 0.75 -13.52 -2.00
CA ALA A 45 0.58 -12.32 -2.81
C ALA A 45 -0.67 -12.37 -3.68
N GLN A 46 -0.89 -13.46 -4.42
CA GLN A 46 -2.07 -13.61 -5.29
C GLN A 46 -3.36 -13.61 -4.47
N LYS A 47 -3.39 -14.31 -3.34
CA LYS A 47 -4.56 -14.33 -2.45
C LYS A 47 -4.92 -12.93 -1.93
N VAL A 48 -3.91 -12.14 -1.56
CA VAL A 48 -4.10 -10.74 -1.13
C VAL A 48 -4.70 -9.91 -2.27
N ALA A 49 -4.13 -10.00 -3.47
CA ALA A 49 -4.63 -9.29 -4.64
C ALA A 49 -6.10 -9.64 -4.94
N ASP A 50 -6.44 -10.94 -4.95
CA ASP A 50 -7.79 -11.42 -5.21
C ASP A 50 -8.80 -10.88 -4.19
N ILE A 51 -8.45 -10.86 -2.90
CA ILE A 51 -9.30 -10.33 -1.83
C ILE A 51 -9.49 -8.82 -1.99
N LEU A 52 -8.42 -8.05 -2.23
CA LEU A 52 -8.50 -6.61 -2.43
C LEU A 52 -9.41 -6.27 -3.62
N LYS A 53 -9.28 -7.00 -4.72
CA LYS A 53 -10.13 -6.87 -5.90
C LYS A 53 -11.59 -7.20 -5.59
N GLN A 54 -11.85 -8.34 -4.95
CA GLN A 54 -13.20 -8.79 -4.58
C GLN A 54 -13.90 -7.78 -3.66
N GLN A 55 -13.16 -7.19 -2.72
CA GLN A 55 -13.70 -6.23 -1.78
C GLN A 55 -13.66 -4.79 -2.31
N ASN A 56 -13.13 -4.56 -3.52
CA ASN A 56 -12.91 -3.24 -4.11
C ASN A 56 -12.14 -2.29 -3.17
N VAL A 57 -11.15 -2.82 -2.45
CA VAL A 57 -10.30 -2.08 -1.51
C VAL A 57 -8.96 -1.77 -2.17
N LYS A 58 -8.45 -0.55 -1.96
CA LYS A 58 -7.11 -0.16 -2.39
C LYS A 58 -6.15 -0.21 -1.21
N ALA A 59 -4.92 -0.61 -1.50
CA ALA A 59 -3.86 -0.72 -0.52
C ALA A 59 -2.58 -0.05 -1.02
N THR A 60 -1.62 0.15 -0.12
CA THR A 60 -0.26 0.58 -0.45
C THR A 60 0.70 -0.57 -0.24
N PHE A 61 1.58 -0.80 -1.20
CA PHE A 61 2.61 -1.84 -1.15
C PHE A 61 4.00 -1.19 -1.06
N PHE A 62 4.79 -1.61 -0.06
CA PHE A 62 6.18 -1.21 0.07
C PHE A 62 7.08 -2.33 -0.45
N LEU A 63 7.85 -2.04 -1.49
CA LEU A 63 8.54 -3.03 -2.31
C LEU A 63 10.02 -3.09 -1.97
N ALA A 64 10.53 -4.30 -1.76
CA ALA A 64 11.94 -4.67 -1.76
C ALA A 64 12.19 -5.84 -2.71
N ASN A 65 13.43 -6.04 -3.15
CA ASN A 65 13.78 -7.17 -4.02
C ASN A 65 14.12 -8.42 -3.19
N GLU A 66 13.14 -8.87 -2.43
CA GLU A 66 13.27 -10.01 -1.54
C GLU A 66 13.16 -11.34 -2.29
N LYS A 67 13.85 -12.37 -1.77
CA LYS A 67 13.73 -13.72 -2.31
C LYS A 67 12.33 -14.26 -2.07
N THR A 68 11.71 -14.82 -3.12
CA THR A 68 10.36 -15.35 -3.03
C THR A 68 10.32 -16.85 -2.79
N PHE A 69 9.15 -17.37 -2.44
CA PHE A 69 8.93 -18.82 -2.30
C PHE A 69 9.15 -19.61 -3.60
N ARG A 70 9.18 -18.93 -4.75
CA ARG A 70 9.47 -19.53 -6.07
C ARG A 70 10.96 -19.67 -6.33
N GLY A 71 11.82 -19.07 -5.47
CA GLY A 71 13.26 -19.04 -5.65
C GLY A 71 13.80 -17.88 -6.49
N ASP A 72 12.92 -17.10 -7.11
CA ASP A 72 13.18 -15.82 -7.76
C ASP A 72 13.12 -14.66 -6.75
N TYR A 73 13.15 -13.41 -7.22
CA TYR A 73 13.02 -12.22 -6.38
C TYR A 73 11.75 -11.43 -6.72
N ALA A 74 11.21 -10.74 -5.71
CA ALA A 74 9.92 -10.04 -5.80
C ALA A 74 9.86 -8.98 -6.91
N LEU A 75 10.98 -8.45 -7.34
CA LEU A 75 11.07 -7.50 -8.44
C LEU A 75 11.68 -8.10 -9.73
N ASP A 76 11.74 -9.42 -9.88
CA ASP A 76 12.11 -10.07 -11.13
C ASP A 76 11.00 -9.97 -12.18
N ASP A 77 11.35 -10.18 -13.45
CA ASP A 77 10.38 -10.13 -14.57
C ASP A 77 9.25 -11.16 -14.42
N SER A 78 9.48 -12.25 -13.69
CA SER A 78 8.47 -13.26 -13.37
C SER A 78 7.28 -12.71 -12.56
N TRP A 79 7.47 -11.60 -11.83
CA TRP A 79 6.44 -10.90 -11.07
C TRP A 79 5.82 -9.71 -11.82
N LYS A 80 6.31 -9.39 -13.00
CA LYS A 80 5.81 -8.28 -13.82
C LYS A 80 4.29 -8.30 -14.02
N PRO A 81 3.63 -9.43 -14.38
CA PRO A 81 2.18 -9.45 -14.54
C PRO A 81 1.43 -9.09 -13.25
N TYR A 82 1.91 -9.56 -12.11
CA TYR A 82 1.32 -9.27 -10.79
C TYR A 82 1.37 -7.77 -10.45
N TRP A 83 2.55 -7.15 -10.58
CA TRP A 83 2.69 -5.72 -10.31
C TRP A 83 1.94 -4.84 -11.30
N GLN A 84 1.85 -5.24 -12.57
CA GLN A 84 1.08 -4.54 -13.59
C GLN A 84 -0.42 -4.58 -13.28
N GLU A 85 -0.95 -5.72 -12.84
CA GLU A 85 -2.36 -5.86 -12.48
C GLU A 85 -2.71 -4.96 -11.30
N LEU A 86 -1.97 -5.01 -10.21
CA LEU A 86 -2.18 -4.15 -9.04
C LEU A 86 -2.05 -2.66 -9.39
N ALA A 87 -1.07 -2.29 -10.22
CA ALA A 87 -0.90 -0.92 -10.68
C ALA A 87 -2.08 -0.45 -11.55
N LYS A 88 -2.62 -1.31 -12.41
CA LYS A 88 -3.83 -1.04 -13.22
C LYS A 88 -5.08 -0.91 -12.35
N GLU A 89 -5.17 -1.69 -11.30
CA GLU A 89 -6.27 -1.64 -10.33
C GLU A 89 -6.25 -0.40 -9.44
N GLY A 90 -5.19 0.42 -9.48
CA GLY A 90 -5.11 1.69 -8.77
C GLY A 90 -4.61 1.57 -7.33
N HIS A 91 -3.83 0.53 -7.04
CA HIS A 91 -3.07 0.44 -5.80
C HIS A 91 -1.89 1.43 -5.79
N HIS A 92 -1.37 1.73 -4.60
CA HIS A 92 -0.23 2.61 -4.39
C HIS A 92 1.03 1.81 -4.06
N PHE A 93 2.20 2.40 -4.37
CA PHE A 93 3.48 1.71 -4.20
C PHE A 93 4.53 2.66 -3.63
N GLY A 94 5.30 2.18 -2.65
CA GLY A 94 6.42 2.86 -2.05
C GLY A 94 7.67 1.98 -2.03
N SER A 95 8.81 2.55 -1.67
CA SER A 95 10.07 1.81 -1.53
C SER A 95 10.20 1.20 -0.13
N HIS A 96 10.69 -0.06 -0.07
CA HIS A 96 11.10 -0.72 1.17
C HIS A 96 12.61 -0.97 1.19
N THR A 97 13.39 -0.13 0.47
CA THR A 97 14.79 -0.30 0.08
C THR A 97 15.01 -1.55 -0.77
N TYR A 98 15.89 -1.46 -1.76
CA TYR A 98 16.00 -2.54 -2.75
C TYR A 98 16.51 -3.86 -2.16
N ASP A 99 17.61 -3.80 -1.40
CA ASP A 99 18.21 -4.97 -0.76
C ASP A 99 17.68 -5.21 0.67
N HIS A 100 16.50 -4.63 1.03
CA HIS A 100 15.83 -4.75 2.32
C HIS A 100 16.77 -4.44 3.49
N LEU A 101 17.15 -3.16 3.63
CA LEU A 101 18.16 -2.70 4.58
C LEU A 101 17.60 -2.60 6.01
N TYR A 102 18.08 -3.43 6.92
CA TYR A 102 17.80 -3.25 8.35
C TYR A 102 18.72 -2.19 8.96
N PHE A 103 18.12 -1.14 9.49
CA PHE A 103 18.84 -0.13 10.26
C PHE A 103 19.46 -0.73 11.53
N VAL A 104 20.75 -0.47 11.75
CA VAL A 104 21.50 -0.94 12.90
C VAL A 104 21.72 0.18 13.91
N LYS A 105 22.29 1.29 13.47
CA LYS A 105 22.55 2.50 14.28
C LYS A 105 23.02 3.67 13.42
N ASP A 106 22.96 4.85 13.96
CA ASP A 106 23.63 6.02 13.37
C ASP A 106 25.16 5.84 13.36
N GLY A 107 25.77 6.26 12.28
CA GLY A 107 27.22 6.28 12.06
C GLY A 107 27.81 7.68 12.25
N PRO A 108 29.13 7.83 12.03
CA PRO A 108 29.79 9.14 12.06
C PRO A 108 29.40 9.99 10.84
N LYS A 109 29.60 11.30 10.95
CA LYS A 109 29.50 12.25 9.82
C LYS A 109 28.17 12.24 9.05
N GLY A 110 27.05 11.87 9.70
CA GLY A 110 25.74 11.84 9.05
C GLY A 110 25.50 10.58 8.20
N GLU A 111 26.23 9.52 8.45
CA GLU A 111 26.07 8.21 7.84
C GLU A 111 25.28 7.27 8.78
N VAL A 112 24.78 6.15 8.25
CA VAL A 112 24.07 5.13 9.02
C VAL A 112 24.65 3.74 8.77
N PHE A 113 24.65 2.89 9.78
CA PHE A 113 24.96 1.48 9.61
C PHE A 113 23.69 0.71 9.26
N GLU A 114 23.71 0.07 8.11
CA GLU A 114 22.63 -0.76 7.59
C GLU A 114 23.09 -2.20 7.38
N LYS A 115 22.14 -3.14 7.44
CA LYS A 115 22.39 -4.55 7.17
C LYS A 115 21.45 -5.04 6.06
N PRO A 116 21.90 -5.07 4.79
CA PRO A 116 21.16 -5.65 3.70
C PRO A 116 20.77 -7.11 4.01
N GLN A 117 19.56 -7.49 3.69
CA GLN A 117 19.10 -8.87 3.84
C GLN A 117 19.27 -9.66 2.54
N PHE A 118 19.34 -8.96 1.41
CA PHE A 118 19.49 -9.54 0.07
C PHE A 118 20.63 -8.86 -0.69
N GLY A 119 20.91 -9.34 -1.89
CA GLY A 119 21.96 -8.81 -2.73
C GLY A 119 23.36 -9.30 -2.35
N SER A 120 24.39 -8.75 -2.99
CA SER A 120 25.79 -9.18 -2.84
C SER A 120 26.39 -8.88 -1.45
N LYS A 121 25.77 -8.00 -0.70
CA LYS A 121 26.20 -7.56 0.63
C LYS A 121 25.32 -8.12 1.74
N ALA A 122 24.48 -9.11 1.46
CA ALA A 122 23.55 -9.70 2.41
C ALA A 122 24.24 -10.15 3.72
N GLY A 123 23.64 -9.78 4.85
CA GLY A 123 24.14 -10.13 6.18
C GLY A 123 25.29 -9.28 6.71
N MET A 124 25.93 -8.43 5.89
CA MET A 124 27.03 -7.54 6.31
C MET A 124 26.48 -6.26 6.92
N THR A 125 27.10 -5.79 8.01
CA THR A 125 26.82 -4.43 8.52
C THR A 125 27.72 -3.44 7.80
N ILE A 126 27.11 -2.50 7.07
CA ILE A 126 27.81 -1.59 6.17
C ILE A 126 27.39 -0.15 6.49
N LEU A 127 28.35 0.76 6.36
CA LEU A 127 28.11 2.19 6.49
C LEU A 127 27.56 2.74 5.16
N TYR A 128 26.42 3.42 5.23
CA TYR A 128 25.76 4.07 4.11
C TYR A 128 25.76 5.59 4.32
N ASN A 129 26.22 6.31 3.34
CA ASN A 129 26.00 7.75 3.24
C ASN A 129 24.65 8.05 2.58
N GLU A 130 24.27 9.34 2.51
CA GLU A 130 23.02 9.78 1.89
C GLU A 130 22.85 9.30 0.46
N ALA A 131 23.89 9.42 -0.37
CA ALA A 131 23.82 9.04 -1.79
C ALA A 131 23.56 7.52 -1.96
N GLU A 132 24.15 6.69 -1.09
CA GLU A 132 23.96 5.24 -1.10
C GLU A 132 22.54 4.87 -0.61
N MET A 133 22.03 5.53 0.43
CA MET A 133 20.64 5.35 0.88
C MET A 133 19.66 5.78 -0.22
N CYS A 134 19.89 6.93 -0.86
CA CYS A 134 19.07 7.38 -1.97
C CYS A 134 19.07 6.38 -3.13
N LYS A 135 20.22 5.76 -3.40
CA LYS A 135 20.35 4.74 -4.44
C LYS A 135 19.47 3.52 -4.11
N GLU A 136 19.50 3.03 -2.87
CA GLU A 136 18.69 1.91 -2.43
C GLU A 136 17.18 2.19 -2.57
N ILE A 137 16.73 3.36 -2.14
CA ILE A 137 15.33 3.78 -2.26
C ILE A 137 14.92 3.89 -3.74
N ARG A 138 15.76 4.56 -4.57
CA ARG A 138 15.46 4.84 -6.00
C ARG A 138 15.59 3.61 -6.89
N ARG A 139 16.40 2.62 -6.54
CA ARG A 139 16.49 1.36 -7.30
C ARG A 139 15.13 0.65 -7.35
N VAL A 140 14.34 0.72 -6.29
CA VAL A 140 12.98 0.17 -6.28
C VAL A 140 12.09 0.94 -7.26
N ASP A 141 12.12 2.27 -7.25
CA ASP A 141 11.35 3.12 -8.16
C ASP A 141 11.72 2.84 -9.64
N GLN A 142 13.04 2.79 -9.93
CA GLN A 142 13.52 2.43 -11.24
C GLN A 142 13.04 1.05 -11.68
N ARG A 143 13.21 0.04 -10.83
CA ARG A 143 12.82 -1.33 -11.18
C ARG A 143 11.30 -1.49 -11.33
N PHE A 144 10.52 -0.86 -10.47
CA PHE A 144 9.07 -0.84 -10.60
C PHE A 144 8.61 -0.15 -11.90
N HIS A 145 9.28 0.94 -12.29
CA HIS A 145 9.02 1.59 -13.57
C HIS A 145 9.32 0.66 -14.77
N GLU A 146 10.41 -0.09 -14.76
CA GLU A 146 10.75 -1.08 -15.79
C GLU A 146 9.69 -2.19 -15.89
N LEU A 147 9.13 -2.61 -14.75
CA LEU A 147 8.10 -3.64 -14.69
C LEU A 147 6.73 -3.13 -15.15
N THR A 148 6.32 -1.92 -14.77
CA THR A 148 4.93 -1.46 -14.85
C THR A 148 4.71 -0.23 -15.72
N ASN A 149 5.77 0.44 -16.14
CA ASN A 149 5.76 1.77 -16.77
C ASN A 149 5.10 2.85 -15.88
N ARG A 150 5.16 2.68 -14.55
CA ARG A 150 4.67 3.65 -13.55
C ARG A 150 5.77 3.94 -12.53
N ALA A 151 5.78 5.15 -11.98
CA ALA A 151 6.65 5.53 -10.87
C ALA A 151 6.00 5.15 -9.52
N LEU A 152 6.83 4.94 -8.49
CA LEU A 152 6.37 4.88 -7.11
C LEU A 152 5.83 6.24 -6.64
N GLN A 153 4.93 6.22 -5.67
CA GLN A 153 4.72 7.39 -4.81
C GLN A 153 6.03 7.72 -4.09
N LYS A 154 6.23 8.99 -3.79
CA LYS A 154 7.46 9.45 -3.11
C LYS A 154 7.39 9.17 -1.60
N ILE A 155 7.17 7.90 -1.28
CA ILE A 155 7.13 7.34 0.07
C ILE A 155 8.05 6.13 0.17
N TRP A 156 8.58 5.91 1.38
CA TRP A 156 9.38 4.73 1.68
C TRP A 156 9.10 4.25 3.11
N ARG A 157 9.45 3.01 3.39
CA ARG A 157 9.34 2.39 4.71
C ARG A 157 10.67 1.73 5.06
N ALA A 158 11.17 1.97 6.28
CA ALA A 158 12.36 1.29 6.76
C ALA A 158 12.03 -0.18 7.11
N PRO A 159 12.79 -1.16 6.59
CA PRO A 159 12.63 -2.56 6.93
C PRO A 159 12.67 -2.80 8.44
N GLY A 160 11.74 -3.66 8.94
CA GLY A 160 11.57 -3.96 10.35
C GLY A 160 11.16 -2.76 11.22
N GLY A 161 10.78 -1.63 10.63
CA GLY A 161 10.31 -0.42 11.31
C GLY A 161 11.35 0.29 12.18
N LYS A 162 12.61 -0.12 12.12
CA LYS A 162 13.70 0.50 12.90
C LYS A 162 14.22 1.75 12.19
N THR A 163 14.20 2.87 12.90
CA THR A 163 14.61 4.17 12.35
C THR A 163 15.38 4.99 13.35
N SER A 164 16.05 6.02 12.86
CA SER A 164 16.53 7.15 13.64
C SER A 164 16.10 8.46 12.98
N PRO A 165 16.17 9.60 13.70
CA PRO A 165 15.95 10.90 13.09
C PRO A 165 16.91 11.20 11.93
N LEU A 166 18.12 10.64 11.94
CA LEU A 166 19.07 10.76 10.85
C LEU A 166 18.63 9.97 9.62
N LEU A 167 18.27 8.71 9.80
CA LEU A 167 17.82 7.86 8.69
C LEU A 167 16.55 8.42 8.02
N ILE A 168 15.59 8.92 8.81
CA ILE A 168 14.39 9.57 8.26
C ILE A 168 14.77 10.80 7.43
N ARG A 169 15.65 11.68 7.93
CA ARG A 169 16.12 12.84 7.16
C ARG A 169 16.81 12.44 5.85
N MET A 170 17.60 11.36 5.84
CA MET A 170 18.21 10.86 4.61
C MET A 170 17.16 10.49 3.57
N GLY A 171 16.06 9.84 3.98
CA GLY A 171 14.91 9.56 3.11
C GLY A 171 14.28 10.84 2.54
N ASP A 172 14.07 11.85 3.39
CA ASP A 172 13.51 13.15 2.97
C ASP A 172 14.45 13.86 1.98
N MET A 173 15.76 13.83 2.19
CA MET A 173 16.76 14.38 1.26
C MET A 173 16.79 13.63 -0.08
N CYS A 174 16.43 12.36 -0.10
CA CYS A 174 16.21 11.59 -1.33
C CYS A 174 14.90 11.97 -2.06
N GLY A 175 14.03 12.74 -1.42
CA GLY A 175 12.71 13.13 -1.91
C GLY A 175 11.62 12.08 -1.63
N TYR A 176 11.80 11.25 -0.59
CA TYR A 176 10.83 10.22 -0.19
C TYR A 176 10.48 10.37 1.30
N GLN A 177 9.19 10.53 1.59
CA GLN A 177 8.69 10.61 2.96
C GLN A 177 8.64 9.22 3.60
N HIS A 178 9.15 9.09 4.83
CA HIS A 178 9.04 7.83 5.57
C HIS A 178 7.61 7.60 6.07
N ILE A 179 7.11 6.37 5.86
CA ILE A 179 5.78 5.92 6.32
C ILE A 179 5.94 4.66 7.16
N GLY A 180 5.75 4.78 8.46
CA GLY A 180 5.66 3.65 9.38
C GLY A 180 4.26 3.06 9.44
N TRP A 181 3.91 2.47 10.57
CA TRP A 181 2.56 1.99 10.89
C TRP A 181 2.16 2.38 12.31
N ALA A 182 0.86 2.38 12.58
CA ALA A 182 0.32 2.68 13.91
C ALA A 182 0.70 1.58 14.92
N PRO A 183 0.76 1.87 16.22
CA PRO A 183 1.03 0.84 17.24
C PRO A 183 0.06 -0.35 17.18
N ALA A 184 -1.21 -0.11 16.86
CA ALA A 184 -2.22 -1.16 16.63
C ALA A 184 -2.19 -1.73 15.21
N GLY A 185 -1.43 -1.13 14.30
CA GLY A 185 -1.42 -1.46 12.89
C GLY A 185 -0.61 -2.71 12.51
N PHE A 186 0.27 -3.21 13.39
CA PHE A 186 0.94 -4.48 13.17
C PHE A 186 -0.07 -5.63 13.26
N LEU A 187 -0.37 -6.27 12.12
CA LEU A 187 -1.42 -7.29 12.03
C LEU A 187 -0.98 -8.68 12.53
N GLY A 188 0.31 -8.85 12.83
CA GLY A 188 0.83 -10.03 13.54
C GLY A 188 1.10 -11.24 12.65
N ASP A 189 1.17 -11.08 11.35
CA ASP A 189 1.43 -12.17 10.38
C ASP A 189 2.81 -12.83 10.54
N GLU A 190 3.78 -12.14 11.16
CA GLU A 190 5.10 -12.70 11.52
C GLU A 190 5.08 -13.51 12.83
N LEU A 191 3.98 -13.50 13.57
CA LEU A 191 3.91 -14.19 14.86
C LEU A 191 3.63 -15.68 14.64
N ASN A 192 4.17 -16.51 15.54
CA ASN A 192 3.94 -17.94 15.51
C ASN A 192 2.44 -18.26 15.64
N SER A 193 1.86 -18.95 14.66
CA SER A 193 0.41 -19.21 14.55
C SER A 193 -0.15 -20.11 15.65
N ASP A 194 0.67 -20.96 16.28
CA ASP A 194 0.23 -21.80 17.41
C ASP A 194 0.00 -20.96 18.66
N LYS A 195 0.75 -19.87 18.81
CA LYS A 195 0.62 -18.94 19.96
C LYS A 195 -0.31 -17.78 19.65
N HIS A 196 -0.42 -17.40 18.40
CA HIS A 196 -1.20 -16.27 17.91
C HIS A 196 -2.08 -16.67 16.72
N PRO A 197 -3.14 -17.48 16.95
CA PRO A 197 -4.03 -17.89 15.86
C PRO A 197 -4.74 -16.71 15.22
N ASN A 198 -5.07 -16.84 13.94
CA ASN A 198 -5.66 -15.76 13.13
C ASN A 198 -6.93 -15.15 13.75
N SER A 199 -7.74 -15.93 14.46
CA SER A 199 -8.93 -15.42 15.17
C SER A 199 -8.57 -14.40 16.25
N VAL A 200 -7.52 -14.67 17.02
CA VAL A 200 -7.03 -13.77 18.09
C VAL A 200 -6.43 -12.49 17.48
N LEU A 201 -5.69 -12.62 16.36
CA LEU A 201 -5.13 -11.46 15.65
C LEU A 201 -6.26 -10.60 15.05
N LEU A 202 -7.27 -11.22 14.47
CA LEU A 202 -8.43 -10.51 13.91
C LEU A 202 -9.22 -9.77 15.01
N ASP A 203 -9.49 -10.44 16.13
CA ASP A 203 -10.19 -9.82 17.26
C ASP A 203 -9.42 -8.63 17.83
N LYS A 204 -8.08 -8.76 17.93
CA LYS A 204 -7.20 -7.67 18.36
C LYS A 204 -7.27 -6.50 17.36
N ALA A 205 -7.10 -6.76 16.08
CA ALA A 205 -7.13 -5.75 15.04
C ALA A 205 -8.49 -5.02 15.02
N SER A 206 -9.60 -5.77 15.10
CA SER A 206 -10.96 -5.22 15.10
C SER A 206 -11.27 -4.32 16.30
N ARG A 207 -10.64 -4.58 17.45
CA ARG A 207 -10.82 -3.80 18.68
C ARG A 207 -9.91 -2.58 18.73
N ASP A 208 -8.66 -2.71 18.30
CA ASP A 208 -7.58 -1.77 18.61
C ASP A 208 -7.30 -0.77 17.49
N ILE A 209 -7.60 -1.11 16.21
CA ILE A 209 -7.40 -0.22 15.06
C ILE A 209 -8.40 0.93 15.08
N LYS A 210 -7.93 2.12 14.85
CA LYS A 210 -8.70 3.38 14.88
C LYS A 210 -8.67 4.11 13.55
N ASP A 211 -9.51 5.13 13.46
CA ASP A 211 -9.52 6.06 12.34
C ASP A 211 -8.15 6.72 12.15
N GLY A 212 -7.66 6.72 10.91
CA GLY A 212 -6.35 7.24 10.54
C GLY A 212 -5.18 6.27 10.71
N ASP A 213 -5.39 5.07 11.29
CA ASP A 213 -4.31 4.11 11.49
C ASP A 213 -3.82 3.53 10.17
N ILE A 214 -2.50 3.40 10.08
CA ILE A 214 -1.80 2.68 9.01
C ILE A 214 -1.52 1.27 9.52
N THR A 215 -2.00 0.25 8.81
CA THR A 215 -1.71 -1.16 9.13
C THR A 215 -0.49 -1.66 8.38
N MET A 216 0.10 -2.78 8.84
CA MET A 216 1.21 -3.45 8.19
C MET A 216 1.05 -4.97 8.29
N ALA A 217 1.20 -5.63 7.15
CA ALA A 217 1.34 -7.05 6.97
C ALA A 217 2.25 -7.33 5.76
N HIS A 218 2.57 -8.58 5.48
CA HIS A 218 3.43 -8.96 4.37
C HIS A 218 2.68 -9.76 3.30
N LEU A 219 3.22 -9.79 2.08
CA LEU A 219 2.75 -10.66 1.00
C LEU A 219 3.22 -12.12 1.17
N GLY A 220 3.51 -12.50 2.39
CA GLY A 220 4.00 -13.79 2.87
C GLY A 220 5.33 -13.64 3.60
N ILE A 221 5.54 -14.51 4.57
CA ILE A 221 6.73 -14.53 5.42
C ILE A 221 7.42 -15.91 5.37
N TRP A 222 8.70 -15.94 5.70
CA TRP A 222 9.41 -17.19 5.96
C TRP A 222 9.10 -17.64 7.39
N SER A 223 8.50 -18.82 7.55
CA SER A 223 8.25 -19.48 8.84
C SER A 223 9.38 -20.43 9.21
#